data_2b110231e1337aaa6e3c198ff60d526e
#
_entry.id   2b110231e1337aaa6e3c198ff60d526e
#
_cell.length_a   1.000
_cell.length_b   1.000
_cell.length_c   1.000
_cell.angle_alpha   90.00
_cell.angle_beta   90.00
_cell.angle_gamma   90.00
#
_symmetry.space_group_name_H-M   'P 1'
#
loop_
_entity.id
_entity.type
_entity.pdbx_description
1 polymer ?
#
loop_
_entity_poly.entity_id
_entity_poly.type
_entity_poly.pdbx_seq_one_letter_code
_entity_poly.pdbx_strand_id
1 'polypeptide(L)'
;MDERSLIYDWNTVEYELNRNPANHPHGVWFDDETLRDGLQSPSARNPTIDEKIELLTFMENLGIQKVDLGLPGAGPYHLEHIDAMMSHITENDFKIRPGAAVRTLMNDIEPLVELQAKHGTPIQASAFLGTSPIRQYTEGWTIEKLLSTMEKAVSFAVDNDVQVMFVTEDTTRSKPEDIKAIYQRAMEMGVRRLCICDTCGHVTPNGVKKLLQFIDEEVIKDAGYKRSEIEVNWHGHQDRGLGVANNIAAVEAGADVIHGTALGVGERAGNAPLDQTLVNLKLLGVIDNDLTQLDAYMKKANEYIEVPLPRNYPVFGMDAFETGTGVHASAVIKAMRKGDNWLADRVYSGVPAGDFGLKQVIRIGHMAGRSNIIWWLEQNGYEHSDDLVAHVFEVAKSQRRNMEDQEVKNVVDTFLNA
;
A
#
# COMPACT_ATOMS: atom_id res chain seq x y z
N MET A 1 -22.99 -23.61 -14.18
CA MET A 1 -21.80 -24.21 -13.51
C MET A 1 -21.45 -23.26 -12.40
N ASP A 2 -21.24 -23.74 -11.20
CA ASP A 2 -20.80 -22.85 -10.11
C ASP A 2 -19.38 -22.36 -10.43
N GLU A 3 -19.22 -21.04 -10.64
CA GLU A 3 -17.95 -20.42 -11.00
C GLU A 3 -16.84 -20.73 -9.98
N ARG A 4 -17.21 -20.85 -8.70
CA ARG A 4 -16.28 -21.20 -7.60
C ARG A 4 -15.69 -22.60 -7.76
N SER A 5 -16.34 -23.50 -8.52
CA SER A 5 -15.81 -24.83 -8.80
C SER A 5 -14.75 -24.88 -9.91
N LEU A 6 -14.52 -23.76 -10.62
CA LEU A 6 -13.56 -23.68 -11.72
C LEU A 6 -12.13 -23.37 -11.25
N ILE A 7 -11.97 -22.89 -10.02
CA ILE A 7 -10.67 -22.59 -9.41
C ILE A 7 -10.59 -23.33 -8.08
N TYR A 8 -9.64 -24.23 -7.97
CA TYR A 8 -9.28 -24.79 -6.66
C TYR A 8 -8.27 -23.86 -5.99
N ASP A 9 -8.75 -23.14 -4.97
CA ASP A 9 -7.94 -22.09 -4.33
C ASP A 9 -7.11 -22.64 -3.16
N TRP A 10 -5.83 -22.88 -3.44
CA TRP A 10 -4.87 -23.33 -2.43
C TRP A 10 -4.60 -22.29 -1.33
N ASN A 11 -4.97 -21.03 -1.51
CA ASN A 11 -4.81 -20.01 -0.49
C ASN A 11 -5.84 -20.16 0.65
N THR A 12 -6.94 -20.86 0.40
CA THR A 12 -8.03 -21.04 1.37
C THR A 12 -8.06 -22.41 2.00
N VAL A 13 -7.21 -23.33 1.56
CA VAL A 13 -7.12 -24.69 2.07
C VAL A 13 -6.38 -24.69 3.41
N GLU A 14 -7.09 -25.05 4.49
CA GLU A 14 -6.56 -25.11 5.86
C GLU A 14 -5.94 -23.78 6.37
N TYR A 15 -6.31 -22.67 5.74
CA TYR A 15 -5.74 -21.37 6.03
C TYR A 15 -6.74 -20.51 6.81
N GLU A 16 -6.60 -20.48 8.13
CA GLU A 16 -7.28 -19.53 8.98
C GLU A 16 -6.43 -18.27 9.11
N LEU A 17 -6.83 -17.20 8.43
CA LEU A 17 -6.36 -15.86 8.78
C LEU A 17 -6.78 -15.60 10.21
N ASN A 18 -5.81 -15.35 11.07
CA ASN A 18 -6.09 -14.90 12.42
C ASN A 18 -6.61 -13.46 12.36
N ARG A 19 -7.86 -13.33 11.93
CA ARG A 19 -8.57 -12.05 12.01
C ARG A 19 -8.70 -11.75 13.48
N ASN A 20 -8.14 -10.66 13.94
CA ASN A 20 -8.32 -10.23 15.31
C ASN A 20 -9.52 -9.25 15.40
N PRO A 21 -10.77 -9.74 15.35
CA PRO A 21 -11.95 -8.88 15.38
C PRO A 21 -12.13 -8.19 16.73
N ALA A 22 -11.35 -8.57 17.74
CA ALA A 22 -11.49 -8.03 19.09
C ALA A 22 -10.97 -6.59 19.22
N ASN A 23 -10.00 -6.19 18.40
CA ASN A 23 -9.40 -4.85 18.49
C ASN A 23 -10.03 -3.86 17.52
N HIS A 24 -10.39 -4.33 16.32
CA HIS A 24 -11.08 -3.53 15.33
C HIS A 24 -12.32 -4.27 14.84
N PRO A 25 -13.51 -3.97 15.36
CA PRO A 25 -14.77 -4.59 14.95
C PRO A 25 -15.09 -4.37 13.46
N HIS A 26 -14.38 -3.46 12.81
CA HIS A 26 -14.52 -3.15 11.38
C HIS A 26 -13.43 -3.82 10.51
N GLY A 27 -12.61 -4.73 11.07
CA GLY A 27 -11.55 -5.44 10.36
C GLY A 27 -10.17 -4.77 10.46
N VAL A 28 -9.27 -5.10 9.53
CA VAL A 28 -7.91 -4.53 9.46
C VAL A 28 -7.98 -3.11 8.92
N TRP A 29 -7.26 -2.21 9.53
CA TRP A 29 -7.14 -0.81 9.11
C TRP A 29 -5.87 -0.56 8.34
N PHE A 30 -5.83 0.56 7.63
CA PHE A 30 -4.69 1.02 6.86
C PHE A 30 -4.29 2.43 7.28
N ASP A 31 -2.97 2.65 7.33
CA ASP A 31 -2.36 3.97 7.47
C ASP A 31 -1.57 4.26 6.18
N ASP A 32 -2.02 5.26 5.43
CA ASP A 32 -1.35 5.68 4.21
C ASP A 32 -0.29 6.73 4.52
N GLU A 33 0.97 6.35 4.35
CA GLU A 33 2.12 7.20 4.62
C GLU A 33 2.70 7.86 3.35
N THR A 34 1.96 7.86 2.24
CA THR A 34 2.42 8.42 0.95
C THR A 34 2.84 9.88 1.08
N LEU A 35 2.08 10.68 1.86
CA LEU A 35 2.29 12.12 1.98
C LEU A 35 3.43 12.50 2.94
N ARG A 36 3.99 11.54 3.68
CA ARG A 36 5.13 11.76 4.57
C ARG A 36 6.29 10.84 4.21
N ASP A 37 6.22 9.54 4.52
CA ASP A 37 7.31 8.59 4.32
C ASP A 37 7.58 8.32 2.84
N GLY A 38 6.52 8.26 2.05
CA GLY A 38 6.60 8.17 0.60
C GLY A 38 7.40 9.31 -0.01
N LEU A 39 7.20 10.53 0.47
CA LEU A 39 7.91 11.73 -0.02
C LEU A 39 9.37 11.84 0.45
N GLN A 40 9.84 10.91 1.29
CA GLN A 40 11.27 10.78 1.61
C GLN A 40 12.05 10.03 0.53
N SER A 41 11.38 9.52 -0.51
CA SER A 41 12.05 8.95 -1.68
C SER A 41 13.02 9.97 -2.29
N PRO A 42 14.30 9.59 -2.55
CA PRO A 42 15.28 10.51 -3.11
C PRO A 42 14.96 10.98 -4.54
N SER A 43 14.02 10.31 -5.21
CA SER A 43 13.58 10.63 -6.58
C SER A 43 12.20 11.29 -6.62
N ALA A 44 11.51 11.41 -5.49
CA ALA A 44 10.16 11.95 -5.44
C ALA A 44 10.14 13.48 -5.59
N ARG A 45 9.26 13.98 -6.43
CA ARG A 45 8.83 15.37 -6.37
C ARG A 45 7.89 15.54 -5.17
N ASN A 46 8.04 16.61 -4.41
CA ASN A 46 7.08 16.94 -3.36
C ASN A 46 5.84 17.60 -4.01
N PRO A 47 4.65 17.00 -3.92
CA PRO A 47 3.44 17.54 -4.53
C PRO A 47 3.03 18.91 -3.94
N THR A 48 2.34 19.71 -4.73
CA THR A 48 1.69 20.95 -4.24
C THR A 48 0.61 20.59 -3.21
N ILE A 49 0.14 21.61 -2.49
CA ILE A 49 -0.93 21.36 -1.50
C ILE A 49 -2.22 20.87 -2.17
N ASP A 50 -2.59 21.39 -3.32
CA ASP A 50 -3.79 20.96 -4.05
C ASP A 50 -3.67 19.50 -4.50
N GLU A 51 -2.50 19.10 -4.99
CA GLU A 51 -2.21 17.69 -5.34
C GLU A 51 -2.27 16.77 -4.13
N LYS A 52 -1.76 17.20 -2.96
CA LYS A 52 -1.85 16.42 -1.71
C LYS A 52 -3.30 16.27 -1.25
N ILE A 53 -4.11 17.31 -1.37
CA ILE A 53 -5.54 17.28 -1.05
C ILE A 53 -6.29 16.33 -1.99
N GLU A 54 -5.95 16.29 -3.27
CA GLU A 54 -6.54 15.34 -4.21
C GLU A 54 -6.17 13.90 -3.84
N LEU A 55 -4.89 13.62 -3.51
CA LEU A 55 -4.46 12.31 -3.04
C LEU A 55 -5.18 11.90 -1.73
N LEU A 56 -5.29 12.80 -0.78
CA LEU A 56 -6.03 12.60 0.47
C LEU A 56 -7.52 12.26 0.22
N THR A 57 -8.13 12.90 -0.78
CA THR A 57 -9.51 12.61 -1.19
C THR A 57 -9.65 11.20 -1.76
N PHE A 58 -8.68 10.70 -2.52
CA PHE A 58 -8.66 9.30 -2.94
C PHE A 58 -8.52 8.33 -1.77
N MET A 59 -7.69 8.65 -0.77
CA MET A 59 -7.54 7.82 0.44
C MET A 59 -8.87 7.69 1.20
N GLU A 60 -9.59 8.82 1.39
CA GLU A 60 -10.93 8.80 1.99
C GLU A 60 -11.92 7.94 1.18
N ASN A 61 -11.97 8.13 -0.16
CA ASN A 61 -12.88 7.40 -1.03
C ASN A 61 -12.59 5.88 -1.08
N LEU A 62 -11.34 5.48 -0.92
CA LEU A 62 -10.93 4.07 -0.81
C LEU A 62 -11.23 3.47 0.57
N GLY A 63 -11.70 4.29 1.52
CA GLY A 63 -11.97 3.86 2.89
C GLY A 63 -10.71 3.54 3.68
N ILE A 64 -9.62 4.22 3.42
CA ILE A 64 -8.40 4.19 4.24
C ILE A 64 -8.68 4.94 5.53
N GLN A 65 -8.32 4.35 6.68
CA GLN A 65 -8.78 4.84 7.97
C GLN A 65 -7.83 5.82 8.63
N LYS A 66 -6.54 5.81 8.23
CA LYS A 66 -5.50 6.69 8.79
C LYS A 66 -4.61 7.23 7.68
N VAL A 67 -4.03 8.40 7.94
CA VAL A 67 -3.07 9.03 7.04
C VAL A 67 -1.98 9.74 7.83
N ASP A 68 -0.72 9.57 7.41
CA ASP A 68 0.39 10.37 7.91
C ASP A 68 0.55 11.62 7.03
N LEU A 69 0.16 12.77 7.57
CA LEU A 69 0.12 14.05 6.84
C LEU A 69 1.49 14.70 6.66
N GLY A 70 2.50 14.31 7.45
CA GLY A 70 3.81 14.91 7.34
C GLY A 70 4.63 14.89 8.61
N LEU A 71 5.73 15.65 8.60
CA LEU A 71 6.67 15.82 9.70
C LEU A 71 6.76 17.31 10.07
N PRO A 72 6.02 17.80 11.08
CA PRO A 72 5.99 19.22 11.45
C PRO A 72 7.39 19.76 11.75
N GLY A 73 8.23 18.96 12.42
CA GLY A 73 9.62 19.30 12.75
C GLY A 73 10.55 19.48 11.55
N ALA A 74 10.12 19.18 10.31
CA ALA A 74 10.89 19.42 9.10
C ALA A 74 10.84 20.90 8.63
N GLY A 75 9.99 21.73 9.24
CA GLY A 75 9.96 23.16 9.01
C GLY A 75 8.61 23.75 8.63
N PRO A 76 8.53 25.09 8.52
CA PRO A 76 7.26 25.80 8.34
C PRO A 76 6.44 25.34 7.13
N TYR A 77 7.09 25.08 6.00
CA TYR A 77 6.43 24.58 4.80
C TYR A 77 5.65 23.28 5.05
N HIS A 78 6.21 22.34 5.79
CA HIS A 78 5.54 21.08 6.13
C HIS A 78 4.36 21.33 7.05
N LEU A 79 4.51 22.23 8.03
CA LEU A 79 3.46 22.60 8.96
C LEU A 79 2.27 23.28 8.22
N GLU A 80 2.54 24.20 7.28
CA GLU A 80 1.51 24.83 6.44
C GLU A 80 0.71 23.80 5.63
N HIS A 81 1.38 22.79 5.07
CA HIS A 81 0.70 21.73 4.33
C HIS A 81 -0.15 20.83 5.24
N ILE A 82 0.35 20.48 6.43
CA ILE A 82 -0.43 19.70 7.42
C ILE A 82 -1.67 20.50 7.83
N ASP A 83 -1.52 21.78 8.13
CA ASP A 83 -2.60 22.69 8.51
C ASP A 83 -3.69 22.76 7.43
N ALA A 84 -3.30 22.90 6.17
CA ALA A 84 -4.23 22.95 5.04
C ALA A 84 -4.98 21.62 4.84
N MET A 85 -4.28 20.48 4.96
CA MET A 85 -4.91 19.16 4.88
C MET A 85 -5.86 18.91 6.07
N MET A 86 -5.52 19.35 7.28
CA MET A 86 -6.40 19.31 8.46
C MET A 86 -7.67 20.16 8.24
N SER A 87 -7.54 21.37 7.65
CA SER A 87 -8.72 22.18 7.25
C SER A 87 -9.62 21.41 6.31
N HIS A 88 -9.03 20.79 5.28
CA HIS A 88 -9.80 20.02 4.29
C HIS A 88 -10.53 18.82 4.90
N ILE A 89 -9.87 18.06 5.78
CA ILE A 89 -10.49 16.96 6.53
C ILE A 89 -11.69 17.45 7.34
N THR A 90 -11.51 18.53 8.08
CA THR A 90 -12.54 19.06 8.98
C THR A 90 -13.72 19.66 8.22
N GLU A 91 -13.45 20.50 7.19
CA GLU A 91 -14.48 21.16 6.40
C GLU A 91 -15.34 20.20 5.57
N ASN A 92 -14.78 19.07 5.14
CA ASN A 92 -15.48 18.08 4.33
C ASN A 92 -15.97 16.86 5.15
N ASP A 93 -15.86 16.89 6.49
CA ASP A 93 -16.29 15.82 7.40
C ASP A 93 -15.71 14.44 7.02
N PHE A 94 -14.44 14.42 6.59
CA PHE A 94 -13.74 13.18 6.25
C PHE A 94 -13.62 12.28 7.47
N LYS A 95 -13.68 10.97 7.26
CA LYS A 95 -13.60 9.96 8.33
C LYS A 95 -12.17 9.46 8.55
N ILE A 96 -11.29 9.72 7.62
CA ILE A 96 -9.87 9.41 7.74
C ILE A 96 -9.26 10.15 8.94
N ARG A 97 -8.49 9.44 9.74
CA ARG A 97 -7.87 9.96 10.97
C ARG A 97 -6.48 10.49 10.66
N PRO A 98 -6.25 11.79 10.87
CA PRO A 98 -4.95 12.36 10.62
C PRO A 98 -3.94 11.98 11.69
N GLY A 99 -2.71 11.72 11.25
CA GLY A 99 -1.52 11.60 12.08
C GLY A 99 -0.39 12.42 11.50
N ALA A 100 0.65 12.63 12.28
CA ALA A 100 1.91 13.20 11.80
C ALA A 100 3.08 12.55 12.53
N ALA A 101 4.15 12.28 11.78
CA ALA A 101 5.39 11.79 12.35
C ALA A 101 6.05 12.89 13.18
N VAL A 102 6.52 12.55 14.37
CA VAL A 102 7.26 13.46 15.25
C VAL A 102 8.48 12.76 15.82
N ARG A 103 9.61 13.46 15.84
CA ARG A 103 10.72 13.00 16.69
C ARG A 103 10.22 12.98 18.12
N THR A 104 10.77 12.11 18.94
CA THR A 104 10.40 12.00 20.36
C THR A 104 10.94 13.21 21.15
N LEU A 105 10.47 14.41 20.76
CA LEU A 105 10.83 15.73 21.29
C LEU A 105 9.58 16.58 21.48
N MET A 106 9.49 17.32 22.57
CA MET A 106 8.35 18.21 22.86
C MET A 106 8.12 19.24 21.75
N ASN A 107 9.17 19.86 21.23
CA ASN A 107 9.07 20.86 20.17
C ASN A 107 8.49 20.34 18.85
N ASP A 108 8.55 19.04 18.60
CA ASP A 108 7.93 18.41 17.43
C ASP A 108 6.44 18.09 17.68
N ILE A 109 6.05 17.91 18.94
CA ILE A 109 4.68 17.61 19.36
C ILE A 109 3.86 18.90 19.57
N GLU A 110 4.48 19.97 20.03
CA GLU A 110 3.83 21.26 20.31
C GLU A 110 2.98 21.78 19.12
N PRO A 111 3.45 21.75 17.85
CA PRO A 111 2.63 22.12 16.69
C PRO A 111 1.34 21.29 16.55
N LEU A 112 1.35 20.02 16.96
CA LEU A 112 0.15 19.18 16.90
C LEU A 112 -0.89 19.60 17.94
N VAL A 113 -0.46 20.07 19.10
CA VAL A 113 -1.36 20.66 20.11
C VAL A 113 -2.09 21.88 19.55
N GLU A 114 -1.34 22.76 18.85
CA GLU A 114 -1.88 23.96 18.23
C GLU A 114 -2.87 23.62 17.08
N LEU A 115 -2.48 22.66 16.21
CA LEU A 115 -3.33 22.21 15.10
C LEU A 115 -4.63 21.57 15.60
N GLN A 116 -4.55 20.68 16.60
CA GLN A 116 -5.72 20.05 17.21
C GLN A 116 -6.68 21.10 17.82
N ALA A 117 -6.13 22.09 18.51
CA ALA A 117 -6.91 23.18 19.08
C ALA A 117 -7.56 24.08 18.01
N LYS A 118 -6.83 24.36 16.93
CA LYS A 118 -7.29 25.18 15.79
C LYS A 118 -8.45 24.54 15.04
N HIS A 119 -8.34 23.25 14.72
CA HIS A 119 -9.29 22.53 13.86
C HIS A 119 -10.40 21.81 14.64
N GLY A 120 -10.24 21.63 15.96
CA GLY A 120 -11.16 20.83 16.77
C GLY A 120 -11.16 19.33 16.40
N THR A 121 -10.19 18.89 15.62
CA THR A 121 -10.03 17.51 15.15
C THR A 121 -8.76 16.93 15.76
N PRO A 122 -8.82 15.77 16.45
CA PRO A 122 -7.66 15.12 16.98
C PRO A 122 -6.66 14.75 15.88
N ILE A 123 -5.36 14.99 16.13
CA ILE A 123 -4.26 14.53 15.28
C ILE A 123 -3.35 13.61 16.10
N GLN A 124 -3.00 12.44 15.55
CA GLN A 124 -2.14 11.48 16.22
C GLN A 124 -0.66 11.87 16.09
N ALA A 125 0.06 11.89 17.21
CA ALA A 125 1.52 11.99 17.20
C ALA A 125 2.13 10.59 17.00
N SER A 126 2.75 10.34 15.85
CA SER A 126 3.52 9.14 15.56
C SER A 126 4.97 9.37 16.05
N ALA A 127 5.19 9.18 17.35
CA ALA A 127 6.45 9.53 18.02
C ALA A 127 7.49 8.41 17.83
N PHE A 128 8.50 8.66 17.01
CA PHE A 128 9.49 7.65 16.65
C PHE A 128 10.82 7.79 17.38
N LEU A 129 11.41 6.63 17.73
CA LEU A 129 12.69 6.52 18.43
C LEU A 129 13.42 5.24 17.99
N GLY A 130 14.68 5.35 17.58
CA GLY A 130 15.50 4.21 17.15
C GLY A 130 15.93 3.33 18.32
N THR A 131 15.64 2.02 18.25
CA THR A 131 15.81 1.09 19.37
C THR A 131 16.81 -0.02 19.12
N SER A 132 17.24 -0.23 17.87
CA SER A 132 18.17 -1.32 17.55
C SER A 132 19.57 -1.09 18.12
N PRO A 133 20.31 -2.16 18.46
CA PRO A 133 21.69 -2.04 18.97
C PRO A 133 22.61 -1.27 18.03
N ILE A 134 22.41 -1.39 16.73
CA ILE A 134 23.23 -0.66 15.76
C ILE A 134 22.95 0.86 15.82
N ARG A 135 21.68 1.27 16.02
CA ARG A 135 21.33 2.69 16.22
C ARG A 135 21.88 3.19 17.54
N GLN A 136 21.68 2.45 18.63
CA GLN A 136 22.22 2.79 19.95
C GLN A 136 23.74 2.99 19.89
N TYR A 137 24.45 2.07 19.24
CA TYR A 137 25.91 2.17 19.08
C TYR A 137 26.32 3.40 18.26
N THR A 138 25.65 3.64 17.14
CA THR A 138 25.98 4.75 16.23
C THR A 138 25.79 6.11 16.89
N GLU A 139 24.72 6.26 17.67
CA GLU A 139 24.35 7.52 18.32
C GLU A 139 24.96 7.68 19.73
N GLY A 140 25.59 6.63 20.26
CA GLY A 140 26.07 6.60 21.65
C GLY A 140 24.92 6.63 22.68
N TRP A 141 23.76 6.06 22.33
CA TRP A 141 22.61 6.00 23.21
C TRP A 141 22.63 4.77 24.09
N THR A 142 22.05 4.89 25.28
CA THR A 142 21.75 3.78 26.18
C THR A 142 20.25 3.61 26.34
N ILE A 143 19.81 2.47 26.83
CA ILE A 143 18.37 2.23 27.07
C ILE A 143 17.78 3.26 28.05
N GLU A 144 18.54 3.68 29.08
CA GLU A 144 18.10 4.69 30.03
C GLU A 144 17.90 6.05 29.35
N LYS A 145 18.77 6.39 28.37
CA LYS A 145 18.61 7.60 27.56
C LYS A 145 17.36 7.53 26.69
N LEU A 146 17.10 6.39 26.07
CA LEU A 146 15.89 6.19 25.25
C LEU A 146 14.63 6.33 26.10
N LEU A 147 14.57 5.66 27.24
CA LEU A 147 13.45 5.74 28.19
C LEU A 147 13.21 7.18 28.66
N SER A 148 14.28 7.86 29.13
CA SER A 148 14.16 9.25 29.58
C SER A 148 13.71 10.22 28.47
N THR A 149 14.12 9.98 27.22
CA THR A 149 13.69 10.79 26.06
C THR A 149 12.21 10.56 25.77
N MET A 150 11.78 9.30 25.72
CA MET A 150 10.39 8.91 25.53
C MET A 150 9.49 9.51 26.63
N GLU A 151 9.86 9.34 27.90
CA GLU A 151 9.06 9.80 29.04
C GLU A 151 8.71 11.29 28.95
N LYS A 152 9.67 12.13 28.59
CA LYS A 152 9.45 13.57 28.46
C LYS A 152 8.46 13.90 27.33
N ALA A 153 8.65 13.29 26.18
CA ALA A 153 7.82 13.56 25.02
C ALA A 153 6.39 13.00 25.17
N VAL A 154 6.27 11.77 25.66
CA VAL A 154 4.98 11.13 25.88
C VAL A 154 4.20 11.84 26.98
N SER A 155 4.81 12.21 28.12
CA SER A 155 4.13 13.00 29.15
C SER A 155 3.60 14.31 28.57
N PHE A 156 4.43 15.04 27.81
CA PHE A 156 3.99 16.28 27.19
C PHE A 156 2.78 16.08 26.27
N ALA A 157 2.78 15.03 25.43
CA ALA A 157 1.65 14.74 24.55
C ALA A 157 0.38 14.39 25.33
N VAL A 158 0.50 13.51 26.34
CA VAL A 158 -0.63 13.06 27.15
C VAL A 158 -1.21 14.23 27.98
N ASP A 159 -0.37 15.07 28.56
CA ASP A 159 -0.79 16.24 29.34
C ASP A 159 -1.51 17.30 28.48
N ASN A 160 -1.35 17.25 27.16
CA ASN A 160 -2.01 18.13 26.18
C ASN A 160 -3.08 17.41 25.33
N ASP A 161 -3.58 16.25 25.77
CA ASP A 161 -4.61 15.45 25.10
C ASP A 161 -4.27 15.04 23.66
N VAL A 162 -2.98 14.98 23.29
CA VAL A 162 -2.53 14.48 21.99
C VAL A 162 -2.40 12.96 22.05
N GLN A 163 -3.08 12.27 21.15
CA GLN A 163 -2.99 10.82 21.05
C GLN A 163 -1.63 10.40 20.52
N VAL A 164 -0.98 9.47 21.22
CA VAL A 164 0.34 8.98 20.83
C VAL A 164 0.25 7.58 20.25
N MET A 165 0.81 7.39 19.05
CA MET A 165 1.31 6.12 18.56
C MET A 165 2.83 6.09 18.80
N PHE A 166 3.28 5.16 19.64
CA PHE A 166 4.71 5.08 19.91
C PHE A 166 5.38 4.14 18.92
N VAL A 167 6.39 4.67 18.22
CA VAL A 167 7.03 4.03 17.09
C VAL A 167 8.45 3.64 17.46
N THR A 168 8.78 2.34 17.53
CA THR A 168 10.15 1.90 17.67
C THR A 168 10.78 1.72 16.28
N GLU A 169 11.59 2.69 15.88
CA GLU A 169 12.35 2.59 14.63
C GLU A 169 13.31 1.39 14.72
N ASP A 170 13.35 0.58 13.65
CA ASP A 170 14.20 -0.60 13.53
C ASP A 170 13.91 -1.71 14.57
N THR A 171 12.63 -1.91 14.88
CA THR A 171 12.16 -2.92 15.84
C THR A 171 12.64 -4.32 15.46
N THR A 172 12.60 -4.65 14.16
CA THR A 172 12.94 -5.98 13.64
C THR A 172 14.40 -6.40 13.88
N ARG A 173 15.26 -5.45 14.27
CA ARG A 173 16.66 -5.70 14.63
C ARG A 173 16.98 -5.31 16.08
N SER A 174 15.95 -4.97 16.87
CA SER A 174 16.09 -4.60 18.29
C SER A 174 16.10 -5.82 19.19
N LYS A 175 16.69 -5.69 20.36
CA LYS A 175 16.71 -6.76 21.35
C LYS A 175 15.35 -6.89 22.04
N PRO A 176 14.88 -8.12 22.34
CA PRO A 176 13.60 -8.33 23.01
C PRO A 176 13.47 -7.54 24.33
N GLU A 177 14.52 -7.51 25.15
CA GLU A 177 14.54 -6.78 26.42
C GLU A 177 14.36 -5.27 26.25
N ASP A 178 14.97 -4.65 25.22
CA ASP A 178 14.83 -3.23 24.93
C ASP A 178 13.42 -2.90 24.41
N ILE A 179 12.90 -3.71 23.50
CA ILE A 179 11.54 -3.60 22.99
C ILE A 179 10.53 -3.66 24.13
N LYS A 180 10.67 -4.67 25.00
CA LYS A 180 9.79 -4.88 26.16
C LYS A 180 9.82 -3.69 27.09
N ALA A 181 11.01 -3.24 27.50
CA ALA A 181 11.18 -2.13 28.43
C ALA A 181 10.53 -0.83 27.91
N ILE A 182 10.76 -0.51 26.63
CA ILE A 182 10.25 0.72 26.00
C ILE A 182 8.73 0.67 25.84
N TYR A 183 8.16 -0.38 25.28
CA TYR A 183 6.73 -0.45 25.05
C TYR A 183 5.91 -0.58 26.34
N GLN A 184 6.40 -1.38 27.32
CA GLN A 184 5.73 -1.47 28.61
C GLN A 184 5.71 -0.11 29.31
N ARG A 185 6.82 0.61 29.30
CA ARG A 185 6.88 1.96 29.85
C ARG A 185 5.97 2.94 29.14
N ALA A 186 5.89 2.88 27.79
CA ALA A 186 4.96 3.71 27.03
C ALA A 186 3.49 3.41 27.41
N MET A 187 3.12 2.13 27.56
CA MET A 187 1.77 1.73 27.98
C MET A 187 1.44 2.19 29.40
N GLU A 188 2.37 2.13 30.34
CA GLU A 188 2.21 2.69 31.70
C GLU A 188 1.91 4.18 31.70
N MET A 189 2.47 4.92 30.72
CA MET A 189 2.25 6.35 30.54
C MET A 189 0.95 6.68 29.78
N GLY A 190 0.14 5.70 29.43
CA GLY A 190 -1.15 5.91 28.77
C GLY A 190 -1.15 5.70 27.27
N VAL A 191 -0.04 5.35 26.65
CA VAL A 191 0.00 4.99 25.22
C VAL A 191 -0.80 3.72 24.97
N ARG A 192 -1.62 3.73 23.91
CA ARG A 192 -2.47 2.59 23.53
C ARG A 192 -2.27 2.16 22.07
N ARG A 193 -1.29 2.76 21.38
CA ARG A 193 -0.94 2.43 20.00
C ARG A 193 0.56 2.21 19.90
N LEU A 194 0.95 1.01 19.47
CA LEU A 194 2.35 0.59 19.31
C LEU A 194 2.60 0.35 17.81
N CYS A 195 3.66 0.93 17.26
CA CYS A 195 4.06 0.70 15.87
C CYS A 195 5.37 -0.06 15.81
N ILE A 196 5.32 -1.25 15.25
CA ILE A 196 6.42 -2.18 15.06
C ILE A 196 6.99 -1.97 13.66
N CYS A 197 8.28 -1.56 13.57
CA CYS A 197 8.86 -1.14 12.30
C CYS A 197 9.93 -2.10 11.77
N ASP A 198 9.76 -2.49 10.52
CA ASP A 198 10.81 -3.08 9.68
C ASP A 198 11.47 -1.99 8.83
N THR A 199 12.09 -1.03 9.51
CA THR A 199 12.67 0.20 8.93
C THR A 199 13.65 -0.06 7.79
N CYS A 200 14.35 -1.19 7.82
CA CYS A 200 15.36 -1.56 6.83
C CYS A 200 14.92 -2.70 5.89
N GLY A 201 13.65 -3.07 5.87
CA GLY A 201 13.16 -4.18 5.06
C GLY A 201 13.92 -5.49 5.33
N HIS A 202 14.26 -5.76 6.60
CA HIS A 202 15.19 -6.82 7.01
C HIS A 202 14.49 -8.15 7.26
N VAL A 203 13.30 -8.12 7.85
CA VAL A 203 12.63 -9.29 8.37
C VAL A 203 11.97 -10.14 7.25
N THR A 204 11.79 -11.42 7.50
CA THR A 204 11.01 -12.33 6.66
C THR A 204 9.59 -12.50 7.21
N PRO A 205 8.61 -12.98 6.42
CA PRO A 205 7.24 -13.20 6.91
C PRO A 205 7.16 -14.05 8.19
N ASN A 206 8.00 -15.08 8.30
CA ASN A 206 8.07 -15.88 9.53
C ASN A 206 8.64 -15.08 10.72
N GLY A 207 9.59 -14.18 10.48
CA GLY A 207 10.12 -13.28 11.50
C GLY A 207 9.08 -12.26 11.97
N VAL A 208 8.23 -11.74 11.05
CA VAL A 208 7.09 -10.88 11.39
C VAL A 208 6.16 -11.57 12.37
N LYS A 209 5.73 -12.80 12.04
CA LYS A 209 4.83 -13.60 12.92
C LYS A 209 5.42 -13.82 14.31
N LYS A 210 6.70 -14.15 14.39
CA LYS A 210 7.39 -14.36 15.69
C LYS A 210 7.50 -13.06 16.51
N LEU A 211 7.82 -11.95 15.85
CA LEU A 211 7.92 -10.66 16.52
C LEU A 211 6.56 -10.20 17.06
N LEU A 212 5.50 -10.30 16.25
CA LEU A 212 4.16 -9.91 16.69
C LEU A 212 3.62 -10.84 17.79
N GLN A 213 3.93 -12.13 17.74
CA GLN A 213 3.64 -13.05 18.84
C GLN A 213 4.38 -12.62 20.12
N PHE A 214 5.65 -12.26 20.04
CA PHE A 214 6.41 -11.73 21.17
C PHE A 214 5.78 -10.44 21.73
N ILE A 215 5.35 -9.52 20.87
CA ILE A 215 4.66 -8.29 21.28
C ILE A 215 3.36 -8.62 22.04
N ASP A 216 2.56 -9.54 21.55
CA ASP A 216 1.31 -9.92 22.22
C ASP A 216 1.56 -10.60 23.58
N GLU A 217 2.43 -11.60 23.61
CA GLU A 217 2.63 -12.47 24.78
C GLU A 217 3.53 -11.83 25.84
N GLU A 218 4.70 -11.31 25.43
CA GLU A 218 5.75 -10.89 26.35
C GLU A 218 5.76 -9.37 26.62
N VAL A 219 5.09 -8.58 25.76
CA VAL A 219 5.04 -7.13 25.96
C VAL A 219 3.67 -6.73 26.51
N ILE A 220 2.59 -7.04 25.82
CA ILE A 220 1.25 -6.57 26.15
C ILE A 220 0.66 -7.36 27.34
N LYS A 221 0.57 -8.69 27.21
CA LYS A 221 -0.03 -9.52 28.26
C LYS A 221 0.77 -9.54 29.54
N ASP A 222 2.10 -9.60 29.45
CA ASP A 222 2.99 -9.56 30.62
C ASP A 222 2.89 -8.24 31.39
N ALA A 223 2.60 -7.13 30.72
CA ALA A 223 2.29 -5.83 31.34
C ALA A 223 0.87 -5.75 31.92
N GLY A 224 0.08 -6.82 31.82
CA GLY A 224 -1.28 -6.91 32.42
C GLY A 224 -2.37 -6.33 31.53
N TYR A 225 -2.10 -5.95 30.28
CA TYR A 225 -3.11 -5.47 29.35
C TYR A 225 -3.74 -6.62 28.55
N LYS A 226 -5.00 -6.45 28.18
CA LYS A 226 -5.63 -7.31 27.17
C LYS A 226 -5.18 -6.83 25.78
N ARG A 227 -5.02 -7.78 24.84
CA ARG A 227 -4.68 -7.44 23.46
C ARG A 227 -5.66 -6.43 22.84
N SER A 228 -6.95 -6.50 23.22
CA SER A 228 -8.00 -5.57 22.75
C SER A 228 -7.90 -4.13 23.27
N GLU A 229 -7.00 -3.88 24.23
CA GLU A 229 -6.78 -2.54 24.79
C GLU A 229 -5.63 -1.81 24.08
N ILE A 230 -4.86 -2.52 23.29
CA ILE A 230 -3.65 -2.00 22.62
C ILE A 230 -3.77 -2.22 21.11
N GLU A 231 -3.72 -1.14 20.35
CA GLU A 231 -3.63 -1.17 18.90
C GLU A 231 -2.20 -1.45 18.45
N VAL A 232 -2.01 -2.50 17.66
CA VAL A 232 -0.71 -2.89 17.11
C VAL A 232 -0.66 -2.53 15.64
N ASN A 233 0.26 -1.64 15.30
CA ASN A 233 0.52 -1.17 13.95
C ASN A 233 1.76 -1.87 13.40
N TRP A 234 1.75 -2.18 12.11
CA TRP A 234 2.88 -2.74 11.38
C TRP A 234 3.31 -1.79 10.27
N HIS A 235 4.56 -1.34 10.33
CA HIS A 235 5.21 -0.50 9.32
C HIS A 235 6.40 -1.23 8.71
N GLY A 236 6.54 -1.23 7.39
CA GLY A 236 7.62 -1.96 6.73
C GLY A 236 8.10 -1.36 5.42
N HIS A 237 9.43 -1.52 5.20
CA HIS A 237 10.09 -1.21 3.95
C HIS A 237 10.35 -2.47 3.13
N GLN A 238 10.73 -2.28 1.85
CA GLN A 238 10.87 -3.39 0.91
C GLN A 238 12.29 -3.56 0.35
N ASP A 239 13.31 -3.27 1.12
CA ASP A 239 14.71 -3.41 0.67
C ASP A 239 15.05 -4.80 0.14
N ARG A 240 14.38 -5.83 0.64
CA ARG A 240 14.50 -7.23 0.18
C ARG A 240 13.35 -7.68 -0.72
N GLY A 241 12.47 -6.77 -1.14
CA GLY A 241 11.29 -7.09 -1.95
C GLY A 241 10.21 -7.89 -1.19
N LEU A 242 10.16 -7.81 0.14
CA LEU A 242 9.23 -8.59 0.97
C LEU A 242 8.10 -7.75 1.57
N GLY A 243 7.99 -6.47 1.24
CA GLY A 243 7.05 -5.54 1.87
C GLY A 243 5.61 -6.06 1.91
N VAL A 244 5.06 -6.44 0.75
CA VAL A 244 3.68 -6.96 0.65
C VAL A 244 3.53 -8.29 1.41
N ALA A 245 4.49 -9.20 1.27
CA ALA A 245 4.45 -10.50 1.97
C ALA A 245 4.52 -10.32 3.49
N ASN A 246 5.29 -9.34 3.97
CA ASN A 246 5.38 -9.00 5.38
C ASN A 246 4.09 -8.34 5.90
N ASN A 247 3.44 -7.48 5.10
CA ASN A 247 2.14 -6.90 5.45
C ASN A 247 1.07 -7.98 5.62
N ILE A 248 1.00 -8.95 4.69
CA ILE A 248 0.09 -10.11 4.80
C ILE A 248 0.40 -10.90 6.07
N ALA A 249 1.68 -11.22 6.32
CA ALA A 249 2.09 -11.95 7.51
C ALA A 249 1.78 -11.20 8.83
N ALA A 250 1.83 -9.87 8.79
CA ALA A 250 1.46 -9.04 9.94
C ALA A 250 -0.05 -9.11 10.23
N VAL A 251 -0.89 -9.06 9.20
CA VAL A 251 -2.35 -9.29 9.34
C VAL A 251 -2.63 -10.66 9.92
N GLU A 252 -1.99 -11.70 9.40
CA GLU A 252 -2.13 -13.06 9.89
C GLU A 252 -1.70 -13.22 11.36
N ALA A 253 -0.70 -12.46 11.78
CA ALA A 253 -0.21 -12.45 13.14
C ALA A 253 -0.99 -11.51 14.08
N GLY A 254 -2.06 -10.87 13.59
CA GLY A 254 -2.97 -10.06 14.39
C GLY A 254 -2.56 -8.58 14.53
N ALA A 255 -1.81 -8.01 13.61
CA ALA A 255 -1.68 -6.55 13.52
C ALA A 255 -3.04 -5.92 13.18
N ASP A 256 -3.35 -4.80 13.81
CA ASP A 256 -4.63 -4.09 13.65
C ASP A 256 -4.59 -3.08 12.52
N VAL A 257 -3.42 -2.44 12.32
CA VAL A 257 -3.22 -1.41 11.31
C VAL A 257 -1.98 -1.75 10.48
N ILE A 258 -2.13 -1.68 9.18
CA ILE A 258 -1.07 -1.94 8.22
C ILE A 258 -0.69 -0.64 7.53
N HIS A 259 0.60 -0.30 7.59
CA HIS A 259 1.15 0.88 6.95
C HIS A 259 1.66 0.57 5.55
N GLY A 260 1.63 1.57 4.70
CA GLY A 260 2.21 1.50 3.37
C GLY A 260 2.09 2.80 2.60
N THR A 261 2.61 2.80 1.38
CA THR A 261 2.56 3.97 0.50
C THR A 261 2.04 3.60 -0.88
N ALA A 262 1.42 4.53 -1.56
CA ALA A 262 1.05 4.35 -2.96
C ALA A 262 2.28 3.95 -3.78
N LEU A 263 2.15 2.89 -4.59
CA LEU A 263 3.23 2.36 -5.44
C LEU A 263 4.50 1.94 -4.66
N GLY A 264 4.43 1.88 -3.35
CA GLY A 264 5.57 1.56 -2.51
C GLY A 264 6.69 2.62 -2.53
N VAL A 265 6.38 3.87 -2.86
CA VAL A 265 7.38 4.95 -2.84
C VAL A 265 7.91 5.17 -1.41
N GLY A 266 9.16 5.61 -1.28
CA GLY A 266 9.80 5.86 0.01
C GLY A 266 11.31 5.83 -0.07
N GLU A 267 11.98 5.94 1.05
CA GLU A 267 13.45 5.88 1.11
C GLU A 267 14.01 4.55 0.57
N ARG A 268 15.21 4.62 -0.01
CA ARG A 268 15.97 3.48 -0.55
C ARG A 268 15.16 2.73 -1.62
N ALA A 269 14.70 1.48 -1.32
CA ALA A 269 13.86 0.68 -2.21
C ALA A 269 12.35 0.98 -2.04
N GLY A 270 11.99 1.81 -1.08
CA GLY A 270 10.62 2.21 -0.78
C GLY A 270 9.98 1.49 0.40
N ASN A 271 8.74 1.85 0.68
CA ASN A 271 7.87 1.23 1.67
C ASN A 271 7.14 0.02 1.10
N ALA A 272 6.44 -0.71 1.95
CA ALA A 272 5.51 -1.73 1.48
C ALA A 272 4.42 -1.08 0.59
N PRO A 273 4.22 -1.57 -0.66
CA PRO A 273 3.19 -1.03 -1.55
C PRO A 273 1.79 -1.24 -0.97
N LEU A 274 1.12 -0.13 -0.63
CA LEU A 274 -0.23 -0.18 -0.06
C LEU A 274 -1.25 -0.68 -1.08
N ASP A 275 -1.12 -0.26 -2.32
CA ASP A 275 -1.94 -0.69 -3.44
C ASP A 275 -1.91 -2.22 -3.62
N GLN A 276 -0.73 -2.83 -3.66
CA GLN A 276 -0.60 -4.28 -3.76
C GLN A 276 -1.09 -4.98 -2.49
N THR A 277 -0.88 -4.38 -1.31
CA THR A 277 -1.38 -4.91 -0.04
C THR A 277 -2.91 -4.94 -0.03
N LEU A 278 -3.57 -3.84 -0.42
CA LEU A 278 -5.04 -3.75 -0.53
C LEU A 278 -5.60 -4.80 -1.50
N VAL A 279 -5.00 -4.93 -2.69
CA VAL A 279 -5.42 -5.93 -3.70
C VAL A 279 -5.32 -7.35 -3.12
N ASN A 280 -4.21 -7.71 -2.49
CA ASN A 280 -4.03 -9.05 -1.92
C ASN A 280 -5.03 -9.33 -0.80
N LEU A 281 -5.22 -8.40 0.14
CA LEU A 281 -6.16 -8.57 1.24
C LEU A 281 -7.62 -8.62 0.78
N LYS A 282 -7.98 -7.88 -0.28
CA LYS A 282 -9.30 -7.99 -0.93
C LYS A 282 -9.50 -9.38 -1.54
N LEU A 283 -8.52 -9.89 -2.29
CA LEU A 283 -8.59 -11.22 -2.90
C LEU A 283 -8.62 -12.34 -1.87
N LEU A 284 -7.95 -12.18 -0.73
CA LEU A 284 -8.01 -13.09 0.42
C LEU A 284 -9.32 -12.96 1.24
N GLY A 285 -10.21 -12.02 0.87
CA GLY A 285 -11.47 -11.80 1.58
C GLY A 285 -11.29 -11.23 3.00
N VAL A 286 -10.18 -10.57 3.26
CA VAL A 286 -9.90 -9.93 4.57
C VAL A 286 -10.57 -8.57 4.69
N ILE A 287 -10.68 -7.85 3.57
CA ILE A 287 -11.27 -6.51 3.50
C ILE A 287 -12.38 -6.44 2.45
N ASP A 288 -13.32 -5.53 2.66
CA ASP A 288 -14.48 -5.33 1.77
C ASP A 288 -14.47 -3.96 1.06
N ASN A 289 -13.38 -3.18 1.22
CA ASN A 289 -13.23 -1.85 0.61
C ASN A 289 -13.60 -1.86 -0.89
N ASP A 290 -14.26 -0.81 -1.37
CA ASP A 290 -14.40 -0.57 -2.80
C ASP A 290 -13.07 -0.03 -3.35
N LEU A 291 -12.39 -0.84 -4.15
CA LEU A 291 -11.09 -0.52 -4.73
C LEU A 291 -11.17 -0.10 -6.20
N THR A 292 -12.35 0.24 -6.71
CA THR A 292 -12.53 0.65 -8.12
C THR A 292 -11.83 1.97 -8.46
N GLN A 293 -11.57 2.83 -7.47
CA GLN A 293 -10.79 4.06 -7.64
C GLN A 293 -9.28 3.89 -7.41
N LEU A 294 -8.82 2.70 -7.07
CA LEU A 294 -7.40 2.48 -6.73
C LEU A 294 -6.46 2.76 -7.92
N ASP A 295 -6.88 2.42 -9.15
CA ASP A 295 -6.12 2.75 -10.37
C ASP A 295 -5.98 4.27 -10.57
N ALA A 296 -7.05 5.02 -10.34
CA ALA A 296 -7.02 6.49 -10.45
C ALA A 296 -6.09 7.09 -9.38
N TYR A 297 -6.13 6.58 -8.15
CA TYR A 297 -5.22 6.99 -7.09
C TYR A 297 -3.76 6.71 -7.45
N MET A 298 -3.44 5.50 -7.95
CA MET A 298 -2.08 5.14 -8.35
C MET A 298 -1.56 6.00 -9.50
N LYS A 299 -2.41 6.31 -10.49
CA LYS A 299 -2.06 7.21 -11.60
C LYS A 299 -1.77 8.62 -11.13
N LYS A 300 -2.59 9.16 -10.23
CA LYS A 300 -2.39 10.49 -9.66
C LYS A 300 -1.16 10.55 -8.74
N ALA A 301 -0.95 9.54 -7.92
CA ALA A 301 0.27 9.45 -7.12
C ALA A 301 1.52 9.41 -8.00
N ASN A 302 1.52 8.60 -9.07
CA ASN A 302 2.62 8.54 -10.03
C ASN A 302 2.85 9.89 -10.74
N GLU A 303 1.77 10.58 -11.16
CA GLU A 303 1.82 11.88 -11.81
C GLU A 303 2.41 12.94 -10.88
N TYR A 304 1.95 13.00 -9.62
CA TYR A 304 2.30 14.08 -8.69
C TYR A 304 3.64 13.87 -8.00
N ILE A 305 4.03 12.63 -7.76
CA ILE A 305 5.30 12.29 -7.11
C ILE A 305 6.44 12.16 -8.13
N GLU A 306 6.12 11.92 -9.42
CA GLU A 306 7.05 11.80 -10.54
C GLU A 306 8.09 10.66 -10.39
N VAL A 307 7.78 9.61 -9.64
CA VAL A 307 8.63 8.41 -9.56
C VAL A 307 8.25 7.45 -10.69
N PRO A 308 9.18 7.05 -11.58
CA PRO A 308 8.86 6.20 -12.72
C PRO A 308 8.22 4.87 -12.32
N LEU A 309 7.03 4.59 -12.87
CA LEU A 309 6.34 3.32 -12.67
C LEU A 309 6.80 2.30 -13.73
N PRO A 310 7.38 1.15 -13.34
CA PRO A 310 7.74 0.11 -14.28
C PRO A 310 6.52 -0.40 -15.05
N ARG A 311 6.65 -0.66 -16.36
CA ARG A 311 5.53 -1.17 -17.18
C ARG A 311 4.93 -2.48 -16.65
N ASN A 312 5.75 -3.32 -16.05
CA ASN A 312 5.36 -4.61 -15.45
C ASN A 312 5.05 -4.52 -13.95
N TYR A 313 4.80 -3.31 -13.43
CA TYR A 313 4.39 -3.17 -12.04
C TYR A 313 3.09 -3.94 -11.77
N PRO A 314 3.00 -4.73 -10.68
CA PRO A 314 1.81 -5.52 -10.40
C PRO A 314 0.55 -4.65 -10.38
N VAL A 315 -0.51 -5.09 -11.02
CA VAL A 315 -1.85 -4.49 -11.14
C VAL A 315 -1.88 -3.17 -11.92
N PHE A 316 -1.04 -2.19 -11.62
CA PHE A 316 -1.15 -0.81 -12.16
C PHE A 316 -0.14 -0.47 -13.23
N GLY A 317 0.82 -1.35 -13.52
CA GLY A 317 1.71 -1.20 -14.67
C GLY A 317 0.98 -1.41 -15.99
N MET A 318 1.44 -0.76 -17.05
CA MET A 318 0.80 -0.81 -18.37
C MET A 318 0.64 -2.23 -18.91
N ASP A 319 1.59 -3.14 -18.60
CA ASP A 319 1.61 -4.51 -19.11
C ASP A 319 0.80 -5.49 -18.24
N ALA A 320 0.33 -5.07 -17.04
CA ALA A 320 -0.20 -5.97 -16.01
C ALA A 320 -1.39 -6.83 -16.49
N PHE A 321 -2.21 -6.31 -17.40
CA PHE A 321 -3.38 -7.00 -17.95
C PHE A 321 -3.30 -7.16 -19.48
N GLU A 322 -2.09 -7.02 -20.05
CA GLU A 322 -1.88 -7.19 -21.48
C GLU A 322 -1.48 -8.63 -21.83
N THR A 323 -2.19 -9.24 -22.78
CA THR A 323 -1.91 -10.59 -23.25
C THR A 323 -1.53 -10.60 -24.74
N GLY A 324 -0.22 -10.82 -25.04
CA GLY A 324 0.30 -10.89 -26.40
C GLY A 324 0.50 -12.31 -26.94
N THR A 325 0.62 -13.32 -26.06
CA THR A 325 0.86 -14.71 -26.46
C THR A 325 -0.40 -15.38 -26.96
N GLY A 326 -0.36 -15.96 -28.17
CA GLY A 326 -1.53 -16.47 -28.89
C GLY A 326 -2.36 -17.52 -28.13
N VAL A 327 -1.70 -18.44 -27.39
CA VAL A 327 -2.39 -19.48 -26.60
C VAL A 327 -3.20 -18.85 -25.45
N HIS A 328 -2.58 -17.94 -24.70
CA HIS A 328 -3.22 -17.24 -23.58
C HIS A 328 -4.35 -16.32 -24.09
N ALA A 329 -4.04 -15.51 -25.09
CA ALA A 329 -5.03 -14.61 -25.72
C ALA A 329 -6.25 -15.38 -26.24
N SER A 330 -6.05 -16.53 -26.89
CA SER A 330 -7.15 -17.36 -27.38
C SER A 330 -8.11 -17.81 -26.28
N ALA A 331 -7.62 -18.13 -25.08
CA ALA A 331 -8.46 -18.51 -23.97
C ALA A 331 -9.25 -17.32 -23.40
N VAL A 332 -8.59 -16.16 -23.22
CA VAL A 332 -9.24 -14.91 -22.79
C VAL A 332 -10.32 -14.49 -23.81
N ILE A 333 -10.02 -14.50 -25.11
CA ILE A 333 -10.97 -14.17 -26.18
C ILE A 333 -12.18 -15.11 -26.16
N LYS A 334 -11.97 -16.41 -25.95
CA LYS A 334 -13.08 -17.38 -25.84
C LYS A 334 -14.01 -17.08 -24.66
N ALA A 335 -13.46 -16.66 -23.55
CA ALA A 335 -14.24 -16.24 -22.38
C ALA A 335 -15.03 -14.95 -22.68
N MET A 336 -14.36 -13.94 -23.25
CA MET A 336 -15.02 -12.68 -23.67
C MET A 336 -16.17 -12.92 -24.68
N ARG A 337 -15.98 -13.81 -25.66
CA ARG A 337 -17.02 -14.17 -26.64
C ARG A 337 -18.22 -14.91 -26.03
N LYS A 338 -18.05 -15.53 -24.86
CA LYS A 338 -19.17 -16.09 -24.08
C LYS A 338 -19.95 -15.03 -23.31
N GLY A 339 -19.47 -13.80 -23.26
CA GLY A 339 -20.02 -12.75 -22.41
C GLY A 339 -19.75 -12.99 -20.92
N ASP A 340 -18.76 -13.82 -20.63
CA ASP A 340 -18.39 -14.21 -19.26
C ASP A 340 -17.16 -13.42 -18.80
N ASN A 341 -17.43 -12.25 -18.22
CA ASN A 341 -16.38 -11.35 -17.74
C ASN A 341 -15.61 -11.96 -16.56
N TRP A 342 -16.29 -12.69 -15.68
CA TRP A 342 -15.65 -13.35 -14.55
C TRP A 342 -14.57 -14.34 -15.02
N LEU A 343 -14.91 -15.15 -16.05
CA LEU A 343 -13.98 -16.10 -16.64
C LEU A 343 -12.85 -15.41 -17.40
N ALA A 344 -13.15 -14.35 -18.16
CA ALA A 344 -12.17 -13.60 -18.93
C ALA A 344 -11.10 -12.98 -18.03
N ASP A 345 -11.50 -12.47 -16.86
CA ASP A 345 -10.59 -11.84 -15.90
C ASP A 345 -9.73 -12.85 -15.13
N ARG A 346 -10.11 -14.13 -15.09
CA ARG A 346 -9.43 -15.13 -14.22
C ARG A 346 -8.73 -16.24 -14.98
N VAL A 347 -9.03 -16.44 -16.26
CA VAL A 347 -8.49 -17.59 -17.01
C VAL A 347 -6.98 -17.58 -17.16
N TYR A 348 -6.37 -16.39 -17.20
CA TYR A 348 -4.93 -16.18 -17.29
C TYR A 348 -4.41 -15.03 -16.42
N SER A 349 -5.15 -14.63 -15.39
CA SER A 349 -4.74 -13.61 -14.44
C SER A 349 -5.05 -14.04 -13.00
N GLY A 350 -4.11 -13.86 -12.10
CA GLY A 350 -4.30 -14.04 -10.66
C GLY A 350 -5.05 -12.87 -10.02
N VAL A 351 -5.13 -11.72 -10.72
CA VAL A 351 -5.89 -10.55 -10.29
C VAL A 351 -7.00 -10.31 -11.31
N PRO A 352 -8.28 -10.33 -10.91
CA PRO A 352 -9.39 -10.03 -11.82
C PRO A 352 -9.45 -8.54 -12.11
N ALA A 353 -9.15 -8.14 -13.34
CA ALA A 353 -9.02 -6.74 -13.74
C ALA A 353 -10.30 -5.92 -13.44
N GLY A 354 -11.47 -6.49 -13.70
CA GLY A 354 -12.76 -5.81 -13.50
C GLY A 354 -13.06 -5.46 -12.05
N ASP A 355 -12.57 -6.24 -11.08
CA ASP A 355 -12.78 -5.99 -9.65
C ASP A 355 -12.05 -4.71 -9.17
N PHE A 356 -11.11 -4.21 -9.98
CA PHE A 356 -10.28 -3.02 -9.71
C PHE A 356 -10.48 -1.89 -10.74
N GLY A 357 -11.58 -1.91 -11.50
CA GLY A 357 -11.89 -0.88 -12.51
C GLY A 357 -11.04 -0.97 -13.78
N LEU A 358 -10.31 -2.09 -13.98
CA LEU A 358 -9.42 -2.34 -15.10
C LEU A 358 -10.03 -3.37 -16.08
N LYS A 359 -9.33 -3.71 -17.14
CA LYS A 359 -9.79 -4.70 -18.12
C LYS A 359 -8.62 -5.46 -18.76
N GLN A 360 -8.90 -6.70 -19.19
CA GLN A 360 -7.97 -7.49 -20.00
C GLN A 360 -7.80 -6.88 -21.40
N VAL A 361 -6.56 -6.80 -21.87
CA VAL A 361 -6.18 -6.24 -23.16
C VAL A 361 -5.46 -7.30 -23.99
N ILE A 362 -5.91 -7.50 -25.22
CA ILE A 362 -5.27 -8.41 -26.17
C ILE A 362 -4.32 -7.61 -27.06
N ARG A 363 -3.04 -7.97 -27.06
CA ARG A 363 -2.01 -7.34 -27.89
C ARG A 363 -1.62 -8.20 -29.08
N ILE A 364 -1.08 -7.54 -30.11
CA ILE A 364 -0.54 -8.15 -31.32
C ILE A 364 0.97 -7.94 -31.35
N GLY A 365 1.74 -9.01 -31.59
CA GLY A 365 3.19 -8.96 -31.70
C GLY A 365 3.77 -10.29 -32.15
N HIS A 366 5.08 -10.48 -32.03
CA HIS A 366 5.79 -11.65 -32.53
C HIS A 366 5.30 -12.99 -31.94
N MET A 367 4.71 -12.98 -30.75
CA MET A 367 4.15 -14.18 -30.10
C MET A 367 2.63 -14.32 -30.31
N ALA A 368 1.98 -13.39 -31.00
CA ALA A 368 0.56 -13.42 -31.24
C ALA A 368 0.13 -14.61 -32.14
N GLY A 369 -1.09 -15.07 -31.93
CA GLY A 369 -1.80 -15.99 -32.82
C GLY A 369 -2.75 -15.24 -33.75
N ARG A 370 -3.35 -15.94 -34.75
CA ARG A 370 -4.36 -15.36 -35.64
C ARG A 370 -5.58 -14.84 -34.85
N SER A 371 -5.93 -15.47 -33.73
CA SER A 371 -7.04 -15.05 -32.86
C SER A 371 -6.85 -13.66 -32.25
N ASN A 372 -5.61 -13.26 -31.95
CA ASN A 372 -5.33 -11.91 -31.45
C ASN A 372 -5.68 -10.86 -32.50
N ILE A 373 -5.31 -11.13 -33.75
CA ILE A 373 -5.53 -10.21 -34.88
C ILE A 373 -7.03 -10.09 -35.19
N ILE A 374 -7.72 -11.22 -35.31
CA ILE A 374 -9.17 -11.26 -35.58
C ILE A 374 -9.89 -10.48 -34.48
N TRP A 375 -9.57 -10.74 -33.22
CA TRP A 375 -10.17 -10.04 -32.09
C TRP A 375 -9.91 -8.53 -32.15
N TRP A 376 -8.68 -8.11 -32.42
CA TRP A 376 -8.32 -6.70 -32.50
C TRP A 376 -9.08 -6.01 -33.65
N LEU A 377 -9.17 -6.64 -34.82
CA LEU A 377 -9.92 -6.12 -35.97
C LEU A 377 -11.41 -5.94 -35.63
N GLU A 378 -12.05 -6.96 -35.03
CA GLU A 378 -13.43 -6.89 -34.56
C GLU A 378 -13.67 -5.75 -33.58
N GLN A 379 -12.78 -5.59 -32.57
CA GLN A 379 -12.91 -4.55 -31.55
C GLN A 379 -12.70 -3.14 -32.10
N ASN A 380 -12.01 -2.99 -33.22
CA ASN A 380 -11.74 -1.70 -33.87
C ASN A 380 -12.64 -1.44 -35.09
N GLY A 381 -13.67 -2.27 -35.31
CA GLY A 381 -14.67 -2.08 -36.34
C GLY A 381 -14.22 -2.37 -37.76
N TYR A 382 -13.18 -3.16 -37.93
CA TYR A 382 -12.72 -3.63 -39.24
C TYR A 382 -13.36 -4.95 -39.61
N GLU A 383 -13.84 -5.06 -40.86
CA GLU A 383 -14.14 -6.36 -41.45
C GLU A 383 -12.83 -7.10 -41.70
N HIS A 384 -12.76 -8.38 -41.34
CA HIS A 384 -11.56 -9.17 -41.52
C HIS A 384 -11.73 -10.18 -42.66
N SER A 385 -10.75 -10.23 -43.56
CA SER A 385 -10.54 -11.32 -44.52
C SER A 385 -9.36 -12.18 -44.12
N ASP A 386 -9.30 -13.40 -44.67
CA ASP A 386 -8.12 -14.27 -44.45
C ASP A 386 -6.80 -13.62 -44.90
N ASP A 387 -6.85 -12.84 -46.00
CA ASP A 387 -5.67 -12.16 -46.55
C ASP A 387 -5.23 -11.01 -45.63
N LEU A 388 -6.15 -10.18 -45.13
CA LEU A 388 -5.83 -9.14 -44.16
C LEU A 388 -5.24 -9.73 -42.87
N VAL A 389 -5.85 -10.79 -42.34
CA VAL A 389 -5.36 -11.48 -41.15
C VAL A 389 -3.98 -12.07 -41.39
N ALA A 390 -3.73 -12.66 -42.56
CA ALA A 390 -2.41 -13.20 -42.92
C ALA A 390 -1.37 -12.08 -43.03
N HIS A 391 -1.69 -10.96 -43.66
CA HIS A 391 -0.82 -9.82 -43.80
C HIS A 391 -0.40 -9.24 -42.43
N VAL A 392 -1.38 -8.94 -41.58
CA VAL A 392 -1.09 -8.41 -40.22
C VAL A 392 -0.28 -9.42 -39.40
N PHE A 393 -0.55 -10.74 -39.57
CA PHE A 393 0.18 -11.80 -38.89
C PHE A 393 1.66 -11.83 -39.30
N GLU A 394 1.96 -11.73 -40.59
CA GLU A 394 3.36 -11.69 -41.09
C GLU A 394 4.11 -10.46 -40.55
N VAL A 395 3.46 -9.28 -40.59
CA VAL A 395 4.05 -8.07 -40.04
C VAL A 395 4.29 -8.22 -38.53
N ALA A 396 3.32 -8.76 -37.80
CA ALA A 396 3.46 -8.99 -36.36
C ALA A 396 4.61 -9.96 -36.04
N LYS A 397 4.78 -11.03 -36.81
CA LYS A 397 5.87 -12.00 -36.64
C LYS A 397 7.27 -11.43 -36.89
N SER A 398 7.37 -10.38 -37.68
CA SER A 398 8.64 -9.67 -37.91
C SER A 398 9.02 -8.69 -36.78
N GLN A 399 8.10 -8.39 -35.88
CA GLN A 399 8.34 -7.44 -34.77
C GLN A 399 9.19 -8.09 -33.68
N ARG A 400 9.83 -7.24 -32.87
CA ARG A 400 10.61 -7.65 -31.68
C ARG A 400 9.89 -7.39 -30.34
N ARG A 401 8.72 -6.77 -30.41
CA ARG A 401 7.84 -6.43 -29.26
C ARG A 401 6.38 -6.51 -29.69
N ASN A 402 5.48 -6.34 -28.75
CA ASN A 402 4.07 -6.08 -29.10
C ASN A 402 3.97 -4.72 -29.81
N MET A 403 3.07 -4.65 -30.76
CA MET A 403 2.76 -3.43 -31.52
C MET A 403 1.81 -2.55 -30.68
N GLU A 404 1.99 -1.26 -30.78
CA GLU A 404 1.02 -0.31 -30.25
C GLU A 404 -0.21 -0.28 -31.19
N ASP A 405 -1.38 0.08 -30.66
CA ASP A 405 -2.64 0.05 -31.43
C ASP A 405 -2.55 0.89 -32.71
N GLN A 406 -1.85 2.03 -32.67
CA GLN A 406 -1.65 2.87 -33.85
C GLN A 406 -0.77 2.20 -34.90
N GLU A 407 0.20 1.41 -34.48
CA GLU A 407 1.07 0.65 -35.43
C GLU A 407 0.24 -0.43 -36.14
N VAL A 408 -0.60 -1.16 -35.41
CA VAL A 408 -1.50 -2.16 -36.00
C VAL A 408 -2.48 -1.49 -36.96
N LYS A 409 -3.07 -0.36 -36.56
CA LYS A 409 -3.98 0.41 -37.41
C LYS A 409 -3.33 0.83 -38.73
N ASN A 410 -2.10 1.36 -38.66
CA ASN A 410 -1.37 1.75 -39.86
C ASN A 410 -1.12 0.59 -40.83
N VAL A 411 -0.82 -0.61 -40.30
CA VAL A 411 -0.66 -1.82 -41.13
C VAL A 411 -1.97 -2.21 -41.81
N VAL A 412 -3.08 -2.19 -41.06
CA VAL A 412 -4.41 -2.51 -41.58
C VAL A 412 -4.84 -1.50 -42.65
N ASP A 413 -4.74 -0.20 -42.34
CA ASP A 413 -5.15 0.87 -43.27
C ASP A 413 -4.29 0.86 -44.56
N THR A 414 -3.00 0.55 -44.47
CA THR A 414 -2.13 0.40 -45.65
C THR A 414 -2.57 -0.75 -46.54
N PHE A 415 -2.93 -1.90 -45.94
CA PHE A 415 -3.43 -3.06 -46.70
C PHE A 415 -4.77 -2.78 -47.40
N LEU A 416 -5.70 -2.11 -46.69
CA LEU A 416 -7.04 -1.83 -47.22
C LEU A 416 -7.04 -0.76 -48.31
N ASN A 417 -6.01 0.10 -48.40
CA ASN A 417 -5.88 1.16 -49.40
C ASN A 417 -4.98 0.74 -50.59
N ALA A 418 -4.40 -0.46 -50.58
CA ALA A 418 -3.56 -1.01 -51.64
C ALA A 418 -4.40 -1.80 -52.66
#